data_4e5c797b0e0532e59e84f883e7e252ba
#
_entry.id   4e5c797b0e0532e59e84f883e7e252ba
#
_cell.length_a   1.000
_cell.length_b   1.000
_cell.length_c   1.000
_cell.angle_alpha   90.00
_cell.angle_beta   90.00
_cell.angle_gamma   90.00
#
_symmetry.space_group_name_H-M   'P 1'
#
loop_
_entity.id
_entity.type
_entity.pdbx_description
1 polymer ?
#
loop_
_entity_poly.entity_id
_entity_poly.type
_entity_poly.pdbx_seq_one_letter_code
_entity_poly.pdbx_strand_id
1 'polypeptide(L)'
;DNFFAGTNGTRGLFVVADGMGGHAAGEVASEMCVRILQRELLQAEFSPSDAMSLLADALRRANRAIFERTQVEVDKQGMGTTASVLL
;
A
#
# COMPACT_ATOMS: atom_id res chain seq x y z
N ASP A 1 7.69 -7.97 -6.08
CA ASP A 1 7.93 -6.58 -5.64
C ASP A 1 7.18 -5.59 -6.52
N ASN A 2 6.71 -4.53 -5.92
CA ASN A 2 6.05 -3.45 -6.64
C ASN A 2 6.52 -2.11 -6.11
N PHE A 3 6.48 -1.11 -6.97
CA PHE A 3 6.83 0.23 -6.54
C PHE A 3 5.98 1.25 -7.28
N PHE A 4 5.89 2.44 -6.71
CA PHE A 4 5.26 3.59 -7.33
C PHE A 4 6.05 4.84 -6.99
N ALA A 5 6.20 5.71 -7.97
CA ALA A 5 6.78 7.03 -7.78
C ALA A 5 5.96 8.01 -8.60
N GLY A 6 5.48 9.08 -7.98
CA GLY A 6 4.65 10.05 -8.69
C GLY A 6 4.52 11.36 -7.93
N THR A 7 3.91 12.34 -8.59
CA THR A 7 3.72 13.67 -8.02
C THR A 7 2.31 14.13 -8.22
N ASN A 8 1.88 15.04 -7.34
CA ASN A 8 0.61 15.75 -7.44
C ASN A 8 0.87 17.18 -6.97
N GLY A 9 1.00 18.11 -7.90
CA GLY A 9 1.39 19.47 -7.60
C GLY A 9 2.84 19.50 -7.09
N THR A 10 3.05 20.04 -5.88
CA THR A 10 4.37 20.11 -5.27
C THR A 10 4.67 18.89 -4.39
N ARG A 11 3.75 17.93 -4.35
CA ARG A 11 3.86 16.76 -3.50
C ARG A 11 4.32 15.56 -4.29
N GLY A 12 5.25 14.78 -3.74
CA GLY A 12 5.70 13.53 -4.32
C GLY A 12 5.36 12.35 -3.44
N LEU A 13 5.17 11.19 -4.04
CA LEU A 13 4.95 9.94 -3.32
C LEU A 13 5.85 8.88 -3.92
N PHE A 14 6.57 8.18 -3.06
CA PHE A 14 7.41 7.07 -3.46
C PHE A 14 7.10 5.88 -2.54
N VAL A 15 6.73 4.75 -3.12
CA VAL A 15 6.36 3.54 -2.39
C VAL A 15 7.13 2.35 -2.95
N VAL A 16 7.72 1.57 -2.07
CA VAL A 16 8.31 0.27 -2.43
C VAL A 16 7.67 -0.78 -1.54
N ALA A 17 7.17 -1.84 -2.15
CA ALA A 17 6.52 -2.93 -1.44
C ALA A 17 7.09 -4.27 -1.87
N ASP A 18 7.46 -5.09 -0.89
CA ASP A 18 8.04 -6.42 -1.11
C ASP A 18 7.09 -7.44 -0.50
N GLY A 19 6.45 -8.23 -1.34
CA GLY A 19 5.40 -9.16 -0.93
C GLY A 19 5.93 -10.50 -0.45
N MET A 20 5.13 -11.16 0.39
CA MET A 20 5.40 -12.48 0.93
C MET A 20 4.15 -13.35 0.84
N GLY A 21 4.30 -14.66 1.00
CA GLY A 21 3.18 -15.60 0.93
C GLY A 21 3.22 -16.47 -0.32
N GLY A 22 4.40 -16.68 -0.87
CA GLY A 22 4.60 -17.35 -2.14
C GLY A 22 4.68 -16.34 -3.28
N HIS A 23 5.20 -16.76 -4.42
CA HIS A 23 5.49 -15.83 -5.51
C HIS A 23 4.24 -15.07 -5.97
N ALA A 24 3.19 -15.80 -6.34
CA ALA A 24 1.97 -15.18 -6.85
C ALA A 24 1.21 -14.39 -5.78
N ALA A 25 1.13 -14.93 -4.57
CA ALA A 25 0.43 -14.27 -3.47
C ALA A 25 1.16 -13.02 -3.02
N GLY A 26 2.51 -13.07 -2.97
CA GLY A 26 3.31 -11.91 -2.64
C GLY A 26 3.15 -10.78 -3.64
N GLU A 27 3.05 -11.11 -4.93
CA GLU A 27 2.79 -10.11 -5.98
C GLU A 27 1.42 -9.45 -5.79
N VAL A 28 0.40 -10.22 -5.44
CA VAL A 28 -0.93 -9.67 -5.18
C VAL A 28 -0.90 -8.73 -3.98
N ALA A 29 -0.27 -9.15 -2.88
CA ALA A 29 -0.20 -8.32 -1.67
C ALA A 29 0.54 -7.02 -1.93
N SER A 30 1.71 -7.07 -2.57
CA SER A 30 2.49 -5.86 -2.83
C SER A 30 1.80 -4.94 -3.81
N GLU A 31 1.15 -5.48 -4.84
CA GLU A 31 0.38 -4.68 -5.79
C GLU A 31 -0.80 -3.97 -5.10
N MET A 32 -1.55 -4.68 -4.26
CA MET A 32 -2.65 -4.09 -3.51
C MET A 32 -2.17 -2.96 -2.62
N CYS A 33 -1.05 -3.18 -1.92
CA CYS A 33 -0.46 -2.17 -1.04
C CYS A 33 -0.12 -0.89 -1.82
N VAL A 34 0.62 -1.03 -2.91
CA VAL A 34 1.04 0.12 -3.73
C VAL A 34 -0.17 0.87 -4.27
N ARG A 35 -1.16 0.14 -4.79
CA ARG A 35 -2.34 0.74 -5.39
C ARG A 35 -3.16 1.52 -4.36
N ILE A 36 -3.35 0.95 -3.17
CA ILE A 36 -4.13 1.59 -2.12
C ILE A 36 -3.41 2.83 -1.60
N LEU A 37 -2.10 2.74 -1.34
CA LEU A 37 -1.33 3.88 -0.86
C LEU A 37 -1.31 5.00 -1.90
N GLN A 38 -1.18 4.66 -3.18
CA GLN A 38 -1.23 5.65 -4.25
C GLN A 38 -2.57 6.39 -4.25
N ARG A 39 -3.67 5.66 -4.18
CA ARG A 39 -5.01 6.25 -4.19
C ARG A 39 -5.24 7.13 -2.98
N GLU A 40 -4.83 6.68 -1.79
CA GLU A 40 -5.13 7.38 -0.56
C GLU A 40 -4.21 8.56 -0.30
N LEU A 41 -2.96 8.48 -0.73
CA LEU A 41 -1.96 9.50 -0.37
C LEU A 41 -1.67 10.48 -1.49
N LEU A 42 -1.61 10.04 -2.75
CA LEU A 42 -1.25 10.92 -3.84
C LEU A 42 -2.39 11.84 -4.23
N GLN A 43 -3.61 11.35 -4.21
CA GLN A 43 -4.79 12.10 -4.67
C GLN A 43 -5.48 12.88 -3.55
N ALA A 44 -5.13 12.61 -2.29
CA ALA A 44 -5.71 13.31 -1.16
C ALA A 44 -5.10 14.69 -0.99
N GLU A 45 -5.93 15.64 -0.58
CA GLU A 45 -5.45 16.97 -0.19
C GLU A 45 -5.25 16.99 1.31
N PHE A 46 -4.05 17.37 1.75
CA PHE A 46 -3.75 17.43 3.17
C PHE A 46 -2.57 18.35 3.43
N SER A 47 -2.49 18.88 4.65
CA SER A 47 -1.35 19.69 5.08
C SER A 47 -0.23 18.79 5.58
N PRO A 48 1.02 19.27 5.60
CA PRO A 48 2.13 18.48 6.15
C PRO A 48 1.90 17.99 7.57
N SER A 49 1.16 18.74 8.39
CA SER A 49 0.87 18.33 9.76
C SER A 49 -0.05 17.11 9.84
N ASP A 50 -0.82 16.84 8.76
CA ASP A 50 -1.73 15.70 8.71
C ASP A 50 -1.10 14.46 8.06
N ALA A 51 0.10 14.60 7.50
CA ALA A 51 0.71 13.55 6.69
C ALA A 51 0.86 12.22 7.43
N MET A 52 1.33 12.25 8.67
CA MET A 52 1.53 11.02 9.46
C MET A 52 0.21 10.32 9.76
N SER A 53 -0.81 11.08 10.09
CA SER A 53 -2.14 10.52 10.36
C SER A 53 -2.73 9.88 9.11
N LEU A 54 -2.63 10.56 7.98
CA LEU A 54 -3.15 10.05 6.71
C LEU A 54 -2.37 8.81 6.24
N LEU A 55 -1.05 8.81 6.45
CA LEU A 55 -0.22 7.65 6.13
C LEU A 55 -0.64 6.44 6.97
N ALA A 56 -0.84 6.64 8.29
CA ALA A 56 -1.26 5.56 9.17
C ALA A 56 -2.62 5.00 8.75
N ASP A 57 -3.56 5.87 8.40
CA ASP A 57 -4.90 5.44 7.95
C ASP A 57 -4.83 4.68 6.64
N ALA A 58 -4.00 5.15 5.70
CA ALA A 58 -3.84 4.47 4.41
C ALA A 58 -3.22 3.08 4.60
N LEU A 59 -2.24 2.95 5.48
CA LEU A 59 -1.63 1.66 5.80
C LEU A 59 -2.64 0.70 6.44
N ARG A 60 -3.51 1.21 7.32
CA ARG A 60 -4.57 0.39 7.92
C ARG A 60 -5.56 -0.10 6.87
N ARG A 61 -5.93 0.73 5.91
CA ARG A 61 -6.82 0.33 4.81
C ARG A 61 -6.17 -0.71 3.93
N ALA A 62 -4.88 -0.54 3.61
CA ALA A 62 -4.15 -1.52 2.83
C ALA A 62 -4.08 -2.86 3.57
N ASN A 63 -3.78 -2.83 4.86
CA ASN A 63 -3.72 -4.03 5.68
C ASN A 63 -5.06 -4.75 5.72
N ARG A 64 -6.14 -4.01 5.90
CA ARG A 64 -7.48 -4.60 5.92
C ARG A 64 -7.82 -5.25 4.59
N ALA A 65 -7.56 -4.56 3.47
CA ALA A 65 -7.88 -5.09 2.14
C ALA A 65 -7.11 -6.38 1.86
N ILE A 66 -5.83 -6.41 2.21
CA ILE A 66 -5.00 -7.61 2.02
C ILE A 66 -5.50 -8.75 2.91
N PHE A 67 -5.81 -8.46 4.18
CA PHE A 67 -6.32 -9.47 5.09
C PHE A 67 -7.65 -10.04 4.60
N GLU A 68 -8.57 -9.18 4.17
CA GLU A 68 -9.87 -9.65 3.65
C GLU A 68 -9.70 -10.53 2.41
N ARG A 69 -8.73 -10.21 1.57
CA ARG A 69 -8.41 -11.04 0.40
C ARG A 69 -7.97 -12.44 0.82
N THR A 70 -7.19 -12.55 1.91
CA THR A 70 -6.75 -13.86 2.40
C THR A 70 -7.91 -14.70 2.95
N GLN A 71 -9.00 -14.07 3.35
CA GLN A 71 -10.16 -14.77 3.88
C GLN A 71 -11.06 -15.36 2.80
N VAL A 72 -11.02 -14.82 1.58
CA VAL A 72 -11.86 -15.29 0.49
C VAL A 72 -11.14 -16.19 -0.51
N GLU A 73 -9.82 -16.10 -0.61
CA GLU A 73 -9.04 -16.90 -1.55
C GLU A 73 -8.08 -17.80 -0.79
N VAL A 74 -8.36 -19.11 -0.81
CA VAL A 74 -7.58 -20.09 -0.05
C VAL A 74 -6.11 -20.07 -0.44
N ASP A 75 -5.81 -19.91 -1.73
CA ASP A 75 -4.43 -19.87 -2.23
C ASP A 75 -3.69 -18.58 -1.91
N LYS A 76 -4.39 -17.62 -1.31
CA LYS A 76 -3.79 -16.34 -0.87
C LYS A 76 -3.59 -16.28 0.65
N GLN A 77 -3.89 -17.35 1.37
CA GLN A 77 -3.69 -17.35 2.82
C GLN A 77 -2.22 -17.15 3.16
N GLY A 78 -1.97 -16.34 4.15
CA GLY A 78 -0.62 -16.04 4.60
C GLY A 78 0.12 -15.00 3.76
N MET A 79 -0.52 -14.40 2.75
CA MET A 79 0.15 -13.36 1.99
C MET A 79 0.28 -12.08 2.81
N GLY A 80 1.30 -11.34 2.52
CA GLY A 80 1.54 -10.05 3.15
C GLY A 80 2.58 -9.28 2.37
N THR A 81 2.91 -8.11 2.84
CA THR A 81 3.92 -7.28 2.19
C THR A 81 4.56 -6.33 3.19
N THR A 82 5.83 -6.01 2.95
CA THR A 82 6.46 -4.85 3.59
C THR A 82 6.18 -3.62 2.72
N ALA A 83 6.30 -2.45 3.30
CA ALA A 83 6.17 -1.21 2.55
C ALA A 83 7.14 -0.17 3.10
N SER A 84 7.80 0.54 2.20
CA SER A 84 8.62 1.71 2.53
C SER A 84 8.03 2.88 1.78
N VAL A 85 7.70 3.94 2.50
CA VAL A 85 6.99 5.09 1.94
C VAL A 85 7.74 6.37 2.23
N LEU A 86 7.94 7.17 1.19
CA LEU A 86 8.48 8.51 1.29
C LEU A 86 7.45 9.47 0.70
N LEU A 87 7.01 10.39 1.53
CA LEU A 87 5.94 11.31 1.15
C LEU A 87 6.44 12.75 1.13
#